data_8a2fe69add25bf8ebff6e51c7a03f614
#
_entry.id   8a2fe69add25bf8ebff6e51c7a03f614
#
_cell.length_a   1.000
_cell.length_b   1.000
_cell.length_c   1.000
_cell.angle_alpha   90.00
_cell.angle_beta   90.00
_cell.angle_gamma   90.00
#
_symmetry.space_group_name_H-M   'P 1'
#
loop_
_entity.id
_entity.type
_entity.pdbx_description
1 polymer ?
#
loop_
_entity_poly.entity_id
_entity_poly.type
_entity_poly.pdbx_seq_one_letter_code
_entity_poly.pdbx_strand_id
1 'polypeptide(L)'
;MVFLPLSAQADLSDMSRIFRQTPSLSAFEVCYGGGCAEVKSLALTSDDWQKVADIFANSDINSVNPQQERQLIAKGIAQLETIIGEKIGTSNDLAGTFFEGHLSGQLDCNDEAINTTTYMRLMRQAGFIKWHEIEDTRTRNFFFNGWPHSTAVIRDSKSSTRFAVDSWFYDNGAPPVIVPFKEWKAGYRPADTPIDRPKNASKQTQTH
;
A
#
# COMPACT_ATOMS: atom_id res chain seq x y z
N MET A 1 26.49 -34.02 -0.72
CA MET A 1 26.60 -32.61 -0.29
C MET A 1 25.38 -31.89 -0.87
N VAL A 2 24.32 -31.77 -0.09
CA VAL A 2 23.03 -31.20 -0.52
C VAL A 2 23.06 -29.71 -0.22
N PHE A 3 23.11 -28.86 -1.24
CA PHE A 3 22.92 -27.43 -1.08
C PHE A 3 21.42 -27.18 -0.87
N LEU A 4 21.03 -26.86 0.35
CA LEU A 4 19.73 -26.25 0.61
C LEU A 4 19.75 -24.80 0.10
N PRO A 5 18.75 -24.35 -0.67
CA PRO A 5 18.66 -22.95 -1.02
C PRO A 5 18.42 -22.15 0.26
N LEU A 6 19.25 -21.14 0.52
CA LEU A 6 18.92 -20.09 1.47
C LEU A 6 17.66 -19.39 0.94
N SER A 7 16.53 -19.70 1.54
CA SER A 7 15.36 -18.84 1.41
C SER A 7 15.73 -17.49 2.03
N ALA A 8 15.77 -16.45 1.21
CA ALA A 8 15.84 -15.09 1.67
C ALA A 8 14.57 -14.83 2.51
N GLN A 9 14.64 -15.08 3.80
CA GLN A 9 13.68 -14.55 4.74
C GLN A 9 13.98 -13.06 4.81
N ALA A 10 13.06 -12.23 4.28
CA ALA A 10 13.09 -10.81 4.55
C ALA A 10 13.22 -10.64 6.06
N ASP A 11 14.24 -9.94 6.49
CA ASP A 11 14.53 -9.81 7.91
C ASP A 11 13.42 -8.99 8.55
N LEU A 12 12.56 -9.64 9.35
CA LEU A 12 11.50 -9.00 10.12
C LEU A 12 12.02 -7.81 10.97
N SER A 13 13.34 -7.74 11.21
CA SER A 13 13.98 -6.62 11.90
C SER A 13 13.92 -5.32 11.09
N ASP A 14 14.04 -5.37 9.76
CA ASP A 14 13.98 -4.18 8.91
C ASP A 14 12.55 -3.65 8.79
N MET A 15 11.56 -4.53 8.66
CA MET A 15 10.15 -4.15 8.72
C MET A 15 9.81 -3.47 10.06
N SER A 16 10.31 -4.01 11.18
CA SER A 16 10.10 -3.42 12.51
C SER A 16 10.78 -2.06 12.66
N ARG A 17 11.87 -1.79 11.94
CA ARG A 17 12.56 -0.50 11.93
C ARG A 17 11.73 0.56 11.21
N ILE A 18 11.20 0.25 10.03
CA ILE A 18 10.32 1.15 9.26
C ILE A 18 9.08 1.53 10.08
N PHE A 19 8.46 0.56 10.75
CA PHE A 19 7.31 0.81 11.59
C PHE A 19 7.61 1.59 12.89
N ARG A 20 8.85 1.55 13.38
CA ARG A 20 9.26 2.29 14.60
C ARG A 20 9.56 3.76 14.33
N GLN A 21 9.92 4.11 13.11
CA GLN A 21 10.16 5.51 12.76
C GLN A 21 8.83 6.22 12.54
N THR A 22 8.70 7.38 13.13
CA THR A 22 7.58 8.27 12.84
C THR A 22 7.88 8.97 11.51
N PRO A 23 7.15 8.67 10.41
CA PRO A 23 7.43 9.29 9.13
C PRO A 23 7.12 10.78 9.20
N SER A 24 7.85 11.60 8.45
CA SER A 24 7.54 13.02 8.23
C SER A 24 7.60 13.33 6.74
N LEU A 25 7.01 14.47 6.32
CA LEU A 25 7.05 14.87 4.91
C LEU A 25 8.48 15.12 4.42
N SER A 26 9.38 15.49 5.30
CA SER A 26 10.80 15.73 4.99
C SER A 26 11.68 14.48 5.09
N ALA A 27 11.17 13.38 5.70
CA ALA A 27 11.91 12.14 5.83
C ALA A 27 10.95 10.97 6.14
N PHE A 28 10.80 10.05 5.20
CA PHE A 28 10.11 8.79 5.39
C PHE A 28 10.73 7.72 4.49
N GLU A 29 10.49 6.47 4.82
CA GLU A 29 11.03 5.34 4.07
C GLU A 29 9.91 4.60 3.35
N VAL A 30 10.22 4.06 2.17
CA VAL A 30 9.36 3.19 1.37
C VAL A 30 10.09 1.92 0.99
N CYS A 31 9.34 0.84 0.89
CA CYS A 31 9.80 -0.48 0.49
C CYS A 31 9.62 -0.70 -1.00
N TYR A 32 10.53 -1.46 -1.60
CA TYR A 32 10.40 -1.97 -2.97
C TYR A 32 11.29 -3.20 -3.18
N GLY A 33 11.19 -3.83 -4.33
CA GLY A 33 12.02 -4.98 -4.70
C GLY A 33 11.49 -6.33 -4.19
N GLY A 34 10.28 -6.37 -3.65
CA GLY A 34 9.63 -7.56 -3.12
C GLY A 34 10.04 -7.89 -1.68
N GLY A 35 9.07 -8.08 -0.79
CA GLY A 35 9.31 -8.37 0.61
C GLY A 35 10.07 -7.29 1.38
N CYS A 36 10.03 -6.05 0.91
CA CYS A 36 10.83 -4.93 1.43
C CYS A 36 12.35 -5.21 1.36
N ALA A 37 12.81 -5.86 0.29
CA ALA A 37 14.23 -6.17 0.09
C ALA A 37 15.08 -4.89 -0.03
N GLU A 38 14.49 -3.83 -0.56
CA GLU A 38 15.11 -2.52 -0.69
C GLU A 38 14.26 -1.44 -0.02
N VAL A 39 14.94 -0.46 0.55
CA VAL A 39 14.32 0.67 1.26
C VAL A 39 14.92 1.97 0.73
N LYS A 40 14.07 2.93 0.40
CA LYS A 40 14.49 4.26 -0.03
C LYS A 40 13.93 5.33 0.89
N SER A 41 14.82 6.20 1.39
CA SER A 41 14.42 7.40 2.11
C SER A 41 13.99 8.48 1.11
N LEU A 42 12.86 9.11 1.37
CA LEU A 42 12.24 10.12 0.52
C LEU A 42 11.82 11.34 1.33
N ALA A 43 11.62 12.43 0.59
CA ALA A 43 10.92 13.63 1.04
C ALA A 43 9.85 14.02 0.01
N LEU A 44 8.75 14.57 0.46
CA LEU A 44 7.74 15.21 -0.37
C LEU A 44 7.99 16.71 -0.42
N THR A 45 7.88 17.29 -1.61
CA THR A 45 7.85 18.74 -1.77
C THR A 45 6.50 19.29 -1.27
N SER A 46 6.43 20.59 -1.06
CA SER A 46 5.16 21.26 -0.74
C SER A 46 4.11 21.02 -1.83
N ASP A 47 4.51 21.02 -3.10
CA ASP A 47 3.61 20.82 -4.23
C ASP A 47 3.10 19.36 -4.29
N ASP A 48 3.97 18.38 -4.00
CA ASP A 48 3.55 16.97 -3.88
C ASP A 48 2.49 16.81 -2.80
N TRP A 49 2.74 17.40 -1.63
CA TRP A 49 1.83 17.29 -0.51
C TRP A 49 0.52 18.07 -0.72
N GLN A 50 0.57 19.19 -1.42
CA GLN A 50 -0.63 19.96 -1.74
C GLN A 50 -1.63 19.14 -2.57
N LYS A 51 -1.15 18.33 -3.52
CA LYS A 51 -2.02 17.43 -4.29
C LYS A 51 -2.79 16.44 -3.41
N VAL A 52 -2.15 15.96 -2.34
CA VAL A 52 -2.81 15.09 -1.34
C VAL A 52 -3.77 15.90 -0.49
N ALA A 53 -3.37 17.07 -0.01
CA ALA A 53 -4.18 17.94 0.83
C ALA A 53 -5.48 18.38 0.13
N ASP A 54 -5.43 18.67 -1.16
CA ASP A 54 -6.59 19.08 -1.97
C ASP A 54 -7.69 18.00 -2.00
N ILE A 55 -7.35 16.73 -1.91
CA ILE A 55 -8.32 15.62 -1.83
C ILE A 55 -9.20 15.76 -0.58
N PHE A 56 -8.60 16.16 0.53
CA PHE A 56 -9.29 16.32 1.80
C PHE A 56 -9.95 17.70 1.94
N ALA A 57 -9.33 18.76 1.39
CA ALA A 57 -9.85 20.13 1.47
C ALA A 57 -11.17 20.29 0.68
N ASN A 58 -11.34 19.56 -0.42
CA ASN A 58 -12.57 19.58 -1.22
C ASN A 58 -13.75 18.85 -0.57
N SER A 59 -13.52 18.28 0.62
CA SER A 59 -14.56 17.66 1.46
C SER A 59 -14.76 18.53 2.69
N ASP A 60 -16.01 18.78 3.09
CA ASP A 60 -16.27 19.40 4.40
C ASP A 60 -15.83 18.42 5.50
N ILE A 61 -14.57 18.58 5.91
CA ILE A 61 -13.88 17.67 6.85
C ILE A 61 -14.59 17.59 8.21
N ASN A 62 -15.47 18.56 8.54
CA ASN A 62 -16.23 18.57 9.78
C ASN A 62 -17.51 17.72 9.67
N SER A 63 -17.99 17.47 8.45
CA SER A 63 -19.15 16.64 8.16
C SER A 63 -18.77 15.19 7.72
N VAL A 64 -17.48 14.91 7.52
CA VAL A 64 -17.00 13.60 7.08
C VAL A 64 -17.24 12.53 8.14
N ASN A 65 -17.99 11.51 7.76
CA ASN A 65 -18.20 10.33 8.60
C ASN A 65 -17.09 9.26 8.33
N PRO A 66 -16.98 8.21 9.16
CA PRO A 66 -15.95 7.19 8.98
C PRO A 66 -15.93 6.52 7.59
N GLN A 67 -17.08 6.33 6.96
CA GLN A 67 -17.16 5.73 5.61
C GLN A 67 -16.61 6.69 4.54
N GLN A 68 -16.95 7.95 4.62
CA GLN A 68 -16.41 8.97 3.72
C GLN A 68 -14.91 9.17 3.93
N GLU A 69 -14.42 9.13 5.19
CA GLU A 69 -12.99 9.20 5.47
C GLU A 69 -12.24 8.04 4.80
N ARG A 70 -12.77 6.81 4.81
CA ARG A 70 -12.14 5.69 4.09
C ARG A 70 -12.03 5.94 2.58
N GLN A 71 -13.02 6.59 1.96
CA GLN A 71 -12.95 6.96 0.55
C GLN A 71 -11.86 8.02 0.27
N LEU A 72 -11.70 8.98 1.17
CA LEU A 72 -10.65 9.99 1.08
C LEU A 72 -9.27 9.37 1.32
N ILE A 73 -9.14 8.47 2.28
CA ILE A 73 -7.92 7.70 2.52
C ILE A 73 -7.50 6.95 1.25
N ALA A 74 -8.43 6.24 0.60
CA ALA A 74 -8.13 5.50 -0.64
C ALA A 74 -7.61 6.42 -1.75
N LYS A 75 -8.24 7.59 -1.94
CA LYS A 75 -7.78 8.58 -2.93
C LYS A 75 -6.43 9.17 -2.56
N GLY A 76 -6.19 9.44 -1.28
CA GLY A 76 -4.91 9.97 -0.78
C GLY A 76 -3.76 8.98 -0.99
N ILE A 77 -4.00 7.69 -0.77
CA ILE A 77 -3.03 6.62 -1.06
C ILE A 77 -2.73 6.59 -2.55
N ALA A 78 -3.72 6.54 -3.41
CA ALA A 78 -3.54 6.53 -4.87
C ALA A 78 -2.70 7.72 -5.37
N GLN A 79 -2.93 8.91 -4.82
CA GLN A 79 -2.14 10.09 -5.14
C GLN A 79 -0.69 9.96 -4.68
N LEU A 80 -0.45 9.40 -3.47
CA LEU A 80 0.90 9.17 -2.96
C LEU A 80 1.63 8.09 -3.75
N GLU A 81 0.96 7.01 -4.13
CA GLU A 81 1.53 5.97 -5.01
C GLU A 81 1.97 6.56 -6.35
N THR A 82 1.15 7.40 -6.96
CA THR A 82 1.50 8.10 -8.22
C THR A 82 2.76 8.94 -8.03
N ILE A 83 2.80 9.80 -7.01
CA ILE A 83 3.94 10.69 -6.75
C ILE A 83 5.21 9.90 -6.43
N ILE A 84 5.09 8.89 -5.59
CA ILE A 84 6.22 8.12 -5.10
C ILE A 84 6.71 7.15 -6.17
N GLY A 85 5.80 6.56 -6.94
CA GLY A 85 6.13 5.70 -8.06
C GLY A 85 7.06 6.37 -9.07
N GLU A 86 6.82 7.66 -9.37
CA GLU A 86 7.72 8.47 -10.21
C GLU A 86 9.12 8.65 -9.59
N LYS A 87 9.19 8.78 -8.25
CA LYS A 87 10.45 9.02 -7.53
C LYS A 87 11.31 7.76 -7.35
N ILE A 88 10.70 6.58 -7.31
CA ILE A 88 11.40 5.32 -7.06
C ILE A 88 11.38 4.35 -8.24
N GLY A 89 10.67 4.71 -9.32
CA GLY A 89 10.60 3.90 -10.53
C GLY A 89 9.57 2.77 -10.48
N THR A 90 8.53 2.90 -9.64
CA THR A 90 7.45 1.90 -9.51
C THR A 90 6.12 2.35 -10.14
N SER A 91 6.14 3.40 -10.98
CA SER A 91 4.93 3.88 -11.67
C SER A 91 4.29 2.85 -12.61
N ASN A 92 5.02 1.81 -12.98
CA ASN A 92 4.57 0.71 -13.83
C ASN A 92 4.22 -0.55 -13.03
N ASP A 93 4.07 -0.44 -11.72
CA ASP A 93 3.65 -1.57 -10.89
C ASP A 93 2.25 -2.04 -11.27
N LEU A 94 2.11 -3.35 -11.41
CA LEU A 94 0.89 -4.00 -11.86
C LEU A 94 0.25 -4.80 -10.73
N ALA A 95 -1.07 -4.80 -10.73
CA ALA A 95 -1.87 -5.56 -9.78
C ALA A 95 -1.43 -7.02 -9.67
N GLY A 96 -1.34 -7.50 -8.43
CA GLY A 96 -1.13 -8.92 -8.17
C GLY A 96 0.28 -9.42 -8.43
N THR A 97 1.28 -8.53 -8.44
CA THR A 97 2.66 -8.93 -8.63
C THR A 97 3.18 -9.63 -7.39
N PHE A 98 3.64 -10.85 -7.57
CA PHE A 98 4.44 -11.58 -6.60
C PHE A 98 5.92 -11.28 -6.83
N PHE A 99 6.77 -11.64 -5.85
CA PHE A 99 8.22 -11.50 -5.98
C PHE A 99 8.73 -12.21 -7.23
N GLU A 100 8.72 -11.51 -8.34
CA GLU A 100 9.39 -11.85 -9.57
C GLU A 100 10.70 -11.04 -9.62
N GLY A 101 11.71 -11.43 -8.83
CA GLY A 101 12.93 -10.67 -8.51
C GLY A 101 13.77 -10.13 -9.67
N HIS A 102 13.23 -10.11 -10.88
CA HIS A 102 13.83 -9.58 -12.09
C HIS A 102 12.98 -8.51 -12.80
N LEU A 103 11.77 -8.22 -12.30
CA LEU A 103 10.92 -7.17 -12.87
C LEU A 103 11.13 -5.87 -12.11
N SER A 104 11.92 -4.96 -12.72
CA SER A 104 12.13 -3.62 -12.18
C SER A 104 10.81 -2.87 -12.03
N GLY A 105 10.63 -2.22 -10.89
CA GLY A 105 9.50 -1.34 -10.64
C GLY A 105 8.21 -2.04 -10.22
N GLN A 106 8.28 -3.34 -9.84
CA GLN A 106 7.14 -4.06 -9.29
C GLN A 106 7.21 -4.12 -7.76
N LEU A 107 6.04 -4.08 -7.12
CA LEU A 107 5.85 -4.17 -5.67
C LEU A 107 5.08 -5.45 -5.35
N ASP A 108 5.50 -6.18 -4.32
CA ASP A 108 4.69 -7.27 -3.78
C ASP A 108 3.74 -6.79 -2.68
N CYS A 109 2.92 -7.70 -2.18
CA CYS A 109 1.94 -7.35 -1.14
C CYS A 109 2.57 -6.85 0.18
N ASN A 110 3.83 -7.17 0.47
CA ASN A 110 4.52 -6.66 1.65
C ASN A 110 4.98 -5.22 1.43
N ASP A 111 5.59 -4.94 0.27
CA ASP A 111 5.98 -3.58 -0.13
C ASP A 111 4.76 -2.66 -0.06
N GLU A 112 3.66 -3.07 -0.70
CA GLU A 112 2.41 -2.34 -0.74
C GLU A 112 1.82 -2.10 0.66
N ALA A 113 1.75 -3.12 1.50
CA ALA A 113 1.19 -2.99 2.84
C ALA A 113 2.00 -2.02 3.72
N ILE A 114 3.33 -2.05 3.62
CA ILE A 114 4.23 -1.18 4.38
C ILE A 114 4.11 0.26 3.87
N ASN A 115 4.17 0.46 2.57
CA ASN A 115 4.08 1.78 1.94
C ASN A 115 2.73 2.44 2.25
N THR A 116 1.64 1.71 2.05
CA THR A 116 0.27 2.16 2.39
C THR A 116 0.14 2.55 3.86
N THR A 117 0.72 1.77 4.78
CA THR A 117 0.75 2.11 6.21
C THR A 117 1.51 3.42 6.46
N THR A 118 2.65 3.61 5.80
CA THR A 118 3.45 4.84 5.90
C THR A 118 2.68 6.04 5.37
N TYR A 119 2.01 5.91 4.22
CA TYR A 119 1.17 6.97 3.63
C TYR A 119 0.03 7.39 4.55
N MET A 120 -0.67 6.42 5.13
CA MET A 120 -1.73 6.71 6.11
C MET A 120 -1.19 7.40 7.37
N ARG A 121 0.00 7.04 7.84
CA ARG A 121 0.64 7.73 8.98
C ARG A 121 0.95 9.18 8.67
N LEU A 122 1.46 9.50 7.47
CA LEU A 122 1.67 10.88 7.02
C LEU A 122 0.35 11.66 6.98
N MET A 123 -0.70 11.10 6.40
CA MET A 123 -2.04 11.72 6.36
C MET A 123 -2.64 11.92 7.76
N ARG A 124 -2.42 10.97 8.69
CA ARG A 124 -2.88 11.10 10.07
C ARG A 124 -2.16 12.22 10.81
N GLN A 125 -0.85 12.34 10.66
CA GLN A 125 -0.08 13.44 11.27
C GLN A 125 -0.51 14.81 10.77
N ALA A 126 -0.91 14.92 9.52
CA ALA A 126 -1.48 16.13 8.95
C ALA A 126 -2.93 16.40 9.40
N GLY A 127 -3.53 15.52 10.21
CA GLY A 127 -4.89 15.67 10.70
C GLY A 127 -5.97 15.33 9.68
N PHE A 128 -5.63 14.69 8.58
CA PHE A 128 -6.58 14.29 7.54
C PHE A 128 -7.39 13.05 7.94
N ILE A 129 -6.78 12.15 8.72
CA ILE A 129 -7.45 10.94 9.24
C ILE A 129 -7.82 11.20 10.70
N LYS A 130 -9.11 11.21 11.03
CA LYS A 130 -9.65 11.52 12.35
C LYS A 130 -10.41 10.36 12.98
N TRP A 131 -11.12 9.60 12.16
CA TRP A 131 -12.00 8.53 12.60
C TRP A 131 -11.34 7.16 12.65
N HIS A 132 -10.14 7.01 12.08
CA HIS A 132 -9.43 5.74 12.02
C HIS A 132 -8.07 5.81 12.70
N GLU A 133 -7.73 4.77 13.44
CA GLU A 133 -6.39 4.52 13.94
C GLU A 133 -5.65 3.62 12.94
N ILE A 134 -4.36 3.88 12.74
CA ILE A 134 -3.51 3.10 11.85
C ILE A 134 -2.89 1.98 12.68
N GLU A 135 -3.18 0.74 12.34
CA GLU A 135 -2.56 -0.44 12.95
C GLU A 135 -1.36 -0.92 12.12
N ASP A 136 -0.60 -1.88 12.66
CA ASP A 136 0.44 -2.56 11.90
C ASP A 136 -0.17 -3.44 10.81
N THR A 137 0.62 -3.74 9.79
CA THR A 137 0.24 -4.66 8.71
C THR A 137 -0.19 -6.02 9.26
N ARG A 138 -1.04 -6.70 8.52
CA ARG A 138 -1.50 -8.05 8.86
C ARG A 138 -1.39 -8.95 7.63
N THR A 139 -1.07 -10.21 7.89
CA THR A 139 -0.98 -11.26 6.88
C THR A 139 -2.09 -12.29 7.09
N ARG A 140 -2.75 -12.69 6.02
CA ARG A 140 -3.62 -13.87 6.00
C ARG A 140 -2.84 -15.08 5.53
N ASN A 141 -3.09 -16.23 6.16
CA ASN A 141 -2.33 -17.45 5.91
C ASN A 141 -2.84 -18.21 4.69
N PHE A 142 -1.95 -18.98 4.08
CA PHE A 142 -2.15 -19.79 2.89
C PHE A 142 -3.22 -20.88 3.01
N PHE A 143 -3.34 -21.55 4.17
CA PHE A 143 -4.06 -22.85 4.27
C PHE A 143 -5.56 -22.80 4.09
N PHE A 144 -6.21 -21.65 4.24
CA PHE A 144 -7.69 -21.57 4.19
C PHE A 144 -8.22 -20.64 3.09
N ASN A 145 -7.45 -19.69 2.58
CA ASN A 145 -7.97 -18.63 1.71
C ASN A 145 -6.99 -18.19 0.61
N GLY A 146 -6.16 -19.10 0.12
CA GLY A 146 -5.19 -18.80 -0.95
C GLY A 146 -3.79 -18.45 -0.42
N TRP A 147 -2.99 -17.79 -1.22
CA TRP A 147 -1.60 -17.47 -0.92
C TRP A 147 -1.46 -16.54 0.29
N PRO A 148 -0.34 -16.63 1.06
CA PRO A 148 -0.03 -15.64 2.07
C PRO A 148 -0.10 -14.26 1.45
N HIS A 149 -0.85 -13.36 2.08
CA HIS A 149 -1.07 -12.02 1.55
C HIS A 149 -1.11 -11.02 2.68
N SER A 150 -0.40 -9.92 2.52
CA SER A 150 -0.29 -8.86 3.52
C SER A 150 -1.09 -7.64 3.11
N THR A 151 -1.59 -6.89 4.08
CA THR A 151 -2.33 -5.64 3.89
C THR A 151 -2.05 -4.66 5.02
N ALA A 152 -2.22 -3.37 4.75
CA ALA A 152 -2.32 -2.35 5.78
C ALA A 152 -3.67 -2.45 6.50
N VAL A 153 -3.75 -1.97 7.74
CA VAL A 153 -4.95 -2.06 8.56
C VAL A 153 -5.27 -0.75 9.24
N ILE A 154 -6.54 -0.37 9.19
CA ILE A 154 -7.10 0.72 9.98
C ILE A 154 -8.21 0.22 10.89
N ARG A 155 -8.40 0.90 12.00
CA ARG A 155 -9.46 0.61 12.97
C ARG A 155 -10.34 1.84 13.17
N ASP A 156 -11.63 1.71 12.93
CA ASP A 156 -12.62 2.74 13.22
C ASP A 156 -12.67 3.01 14.74
N SER A 157 -12.42 4.25 15.14
CA SER A 157 -12.31 4.66 16.55
C SER A 157 -13.64 4.56 17.30
N LYS A 158 -14.77 4.61 16.58
CA LYS A 158 -16.12 4.54 17.16
C LYS A 158 -16.61 3.11 17.34
N SER A 159 -16.54 2.34 16.25
CA SER A 159 -17.08 0.96 16.20
C SER A 159 -16.07 -0.09 16.60
N SER A 160 -14.78 0.26 16.68
CA SER A 160 -13.64 -0.66 16.81
C SER A 160 -13.54 -1.68 15.66
N THR A 161 -14.29 -1.47 14.59
CA THR A 161 -14.23 -2.32 13.39
C THR A 161 -12.91 -2.09 12.66
N ARG A 162 -12.23 -3.19 12.34
CA ARG A 162 -11.01 -3.16 11.53
C ARG A 162 -11.35 -3.26 10.05
N PHE A 163 -10.55 -2.56 9.23
CA PHE A 163 -10.61 -2.63 7.79
C PHE A 163 -9.22 -2.93 7.24
N ALA A 164 -9.16 -3.81 6.25
CA ALA A 164 -7.99 -3.98 5.41
C ALA A 164 -7.95 -2.83 4.39
N VAL A 165 -6.76 -2.30 4.14
CA VAL A 165 -6.48 -1.28 3.12
C VAL A 165 -5.46 -1.90 2.18
N ASP A 166 -5.91 -2.39 1.03
CA ASP A 166 -5.15 -3.31 0.20
C ASP A 166 -4.98 -2.75 -1.22
N SER A 167 -3.78 -2.24 -1.50
CA SER A 167 -3.38 -1.66 -2.80
C SER A 167 -3.03 -2.73 -3.81
N TRP A 168 -2.53 -3.89 -3.38
CA TRP A 168 -2.00 -4.94 -4.25
C TRP A 168 -2.97 -5.48 -5.31
N PHE A 169 -4.25 -5.27 -5.13
CA PHE A 169 -5.26 -5.71 -6.08
C PHE A 169 -5.33 -4.86 -7.35
N TYR A 170 -4.68 -3.69 -7.40
CA TYR A 170 -4.75 -2.76 -8.51
C TYR A 170 -3.37 -2.27 -8.94
N ASP A 171 -3.31 -1.66 -10.12
CA ASP A 171 -2.08 -1.06 -10.63
C ASP A 171 -1.72 0.21 -9.83
N ASN A 172 -0.45 0.58 -9.81
CA ASN A 172 0.05 1.77 -9.10
C ASN A 172 -0.79 3.02 -9.38
N GLY A 173 -1.13 3.73 -8.32
CA GLY A 173 -1.93 4.95 -8.38
C GLY A 173 -3.44 4.74 -8.49
N ALA A 174 -3.91 3.49 -8.48
CA ALA A 174 -5.33 3.20 -8.34
C ALA A 174 -5.75 3.18 -6.86
N PRO A 175 -6.94 3.66 -6.49
CA PRO A 175 -7.39 3.63 -5.10
C PRO A 175 -7.45 2.18 -4.56
N PRO A 176 -6.86 1.90 -3.39
CA PRO A 176 -6.92 0.59 -2.76
C PRO A 176 -8.34 0.18 -2.39
N VAL A 177 -8.60 -1.10 -2.27
CA VAL A 177 -9.82 -1.58 -1.61
C VAL A 177 -9.74 -1.34 -0.11
N ILE A 178 -10.85 -0.88 0.49
CA ILE A 178 -11.00 -0.79 1.95
C ILE A 178 -12.23 -1.58 2.34
N VAL A 179 -12.00 -2.76 2.90
CA VAL A 179 -13.06 -3.73 3.23
C VAL A 179 -12.95 -4.20 4.68
N PRO A 180 -14.05 -4.66 5.30
CA PRO A 180 -13.99 -5.22 6.64
C PRO A 180 -12.89 -6.28 6.75
N PHE A 181 -12.04 -6.16 7.77
CA PHE A 181 -10.88 -7.05 7.92
C PHE A 181 -11.28 -8.53 8.01
N LYS A 182 -12.45 -8.82 8.58
CA LYS A 182 -12.96 -10.19 8.65
C LYS A 182 -13.24 -10.77 7.25
N GLU A 183 -13.79 -9.96 6.35
CA GLU A 183 -14.07 -10.37 4.96
C GLU A 183 -12.76 -10.55 4.20
N TRP A 184 -11.83 -9.59 4.33
CA TRP A 184 -10.51 -9.71 3.74
C TRP A 184 -9.80 -10.98 4.20
N LYS A 185 -9.83 -11.25 5.51
CA LYS A 185 -9.21 -12.47 6.09
C LYS A 185 -9.88 -13.75 5.62
N ALA A 186 -11.16 -13.70 5.27
CA ALA A 186 -11.91 -14.82 4.71
C ALA A 186 -11.63 -15.05 3.20
N GLY A 187 -10.68 -14.33 2.59
CA GLY A 187 -10.28 -14.53 1.21
C GLY A 187 -10.90 -13.54 0.23
N TYR A 188 -11.33 -12.36 0.70
CA TYR A 188 -11.84 -11.32 -0.20
C TYR A 188 -10.90 -11.05 -1.36
N ARG A 189 -11.51 -10.91 -2.55
CA ARG A 189 -10.86 -10.46 -3.78
C ARG A 189 -11.85 -9.58 -4.55
N PRO A 190 -11.45 -8.39 -5.04
CA PRO A 190 -12.33 -7.58 -5.86
C PRO A 190 -12.68 -8.31 -7.18
N ALA A 191 -13.92 -8.16 -7.63
CA ALA A 191 -14.35 -8.76 -8.88
C ALA A 191 -13.78 -8.09 -10.13
N ASP A 192 -13.39 -6.82 -9.98
CA ASP A 192 -12.84 -5.96 -11.05
C ASP A 192 -11.31 -5.85 -11.02
N THR A 193 -10.64 -6.63 -10.17
CA THR A 193 -9.17 -6.63 -10.11
C THR A 193 -8.55 -7.03 -11.45
N PRO A 194 -7.53 -6.31 -11.92
CA PRO A 194 -6.84 -6.66 -13.15
C PRO A 194 -5.80 -7.80 -13.01
N ILE A 195 -5.68 -8.44 -11.86
CA ILE A 195 -4.70 -9.51 -11.58
C ILE A 195 -4.72 -10.63 -12.64
N ASP A 196 -5.87 -10.93 -13.23
CA ASP A 196 -6.00 -12.00 -14.24
C ASP A 196 -5.72 -11.52 -15.66
N ARG A 197 -5.29 -10.26 -15.87
CA ARG A 197 -4.90 -9.81 -17.21
C ARG A 197 -3.73 -10.65 -17.73
N PRO A 198 -3.73 -11.02 -19.03
CA PRO A 198 -2.56 -11.65 -19.64
C PRO A 198 -1.36 -10.71 -19.50
N LYS A 199 -0.29 -11.15 -18.85
CA LYS A 199 0.94 -10.36 -18.62
C LYS A 199 1.65 -9.91 -19.93
N ASN A 200 1.14 -10.28 -21.11
CA ASN A 200 1.71 -9.95 -22.42
C ASN A 200 1.17 -8.67 -23.08
N ALA A 201 0.21 -7.98 -22.47
CA ALA A 201 -0.38 -6.79 -23.08
C ALA A 201 0.52 -5.53 -23.01
N SER A 202 1.56 -5.52 -22.20
CA SER A 202 2.40 -4.34 -21.94
C SER A 202 3.60 -4.15 -22.91
N LYS A 203 3.79 -5.04 -23.92
CA LYS A 203 4.92 -4.94 -24.85
C LYS A 203 4.62 -4.29 -26.22
N GLN A 204 3.44 -3.74 -26.45
CA GLN A 204 3.06 -3.23 -27.78
C GLN A 204 2.94 -1.70 -27.91
N THR A 205 3.41 -0.88 -26.98
CA THR A 205 3.29 0.58 -27.12
C THR A 205 4.64 1.31 -27.05
N GLN A 206 5.71 0.71 -27.56
CA GLN A 206 6.98 1.43 -27.83
C GLN A 206 7.55 1.05 -29.19
N THR A 207 6.86 1.43 -30.25
CA THR A 207 7.46 1.63 -31.58
C THR A 207 6.56 2.63 -32.32
N HIS A 208 6.93 3.89 -32.26
CA HIS A 208 6.99 4.84 -33.38
C HIS A 208 7.46 6.21 -32.86
#